data_45661ac40344661e9382060ea4c89d07
#
_entry.id   45661ac40344661e9382060ea4c89d07
#
_cell.length_a   1.000
_cell.length_b   1.000
_cell.length_c   1.000
_cell.angle_alpha   90.00
_cell.angle_beta   90.00
_cell.angle_gamma   90.00
#
_symmetry.space_group_name_H-M   'P 1'
#
loop_
_entity.id
_entity.type
_entity.pdbx_description
1 polymer ?
#
loop_
_entity_poly.entity_id
_entity_poly.type
_entity_poly.pdbx_seq_one_letter_code
_entity_poly.pdbx_strand_id
1 'polypeptide(L)'
;DYLSDIEAQLQLTRDNLLNVEAELEDTKTELATLQADPFHLHNPTFDEVISFLTEDKTDRNKYREYEYVCAHFARDVNNNAESQGIRCAFVDIRFPESAHAIIAFDTTDQGMVYFDPITDERVRPVIGEPYWQCIEPKPGYHYQKPSFDDTIVDIVVIW
;
A
#
# COMPACT_ATOMS: atom_id res chain seq x y z
N ASP A 1 -27.84 40.94 -34.62
CA ASP A 1 -28.69 41.63 -33.66
C ASP A 1 -28.30 41.22 -32.25
N TYR A 2 -28.05 42.19 -31.38
CA TYR A 2 -27.54 41.96 -30.01
C TYR A 2 -28.34 40.93 -29.19
N LEU A 3 -29.66 40.94 -29.33
CA LEU A 3 -30.54 39.97 -28.67
C LEU A 3 -30.36 38.57 -29.24
N SER A 4 -30.22 38.42 -30.53
CA SER A 4 -29.97 37.13 -31.18
C SER A 4 -28.61 36.50 -30.74
N ASP A 5 -27.59 37.35 -30.54
CA ASP A 5 -26.26 36.89 -30.08
C ASP A 5 -26.31 36.41 -28.64
N ILE A 6 -27.08 37.10 -27.77
CA ILE A 6 -27.31 36.67 -26.39
C ILE A 6 -28.09 35.34 -26.34
N GLU A 7 -29.13 35.20 -27.14
CA GLU A 7 -29.90 33.95 -27.20
C GLU A 7 -29.06 32.79 -27.65
N ALA A 8 -28.20 32.98 -28.66
CA ALA A 8 -27.25 31.94 -29.10
C ALA A 8 -26.23 31.56 -28.03
N GLN A 9 -25.67 32.55 -27.30
CA GLN A 9 -24.76 32.28 -26.19
C GLN A 9 -25.44 31.55 -25.03
N LEU A 10 -26.68 31.93 -24.72
CA LEU A 10 -27.48 31.27 -23.68
C LEU A 10 -27.74 29.81 -24.04
N GLN A 11 -28.10 29.55 -25.31
CA GLN A 11 -28.33 28.18 -25.78
C GLN A 11 -27.06 27.35 -25.70
N LEU A 12 -25.92 27.88 -26.16
CA LEU A 12 -24.62 27.19 -26.07
C LEU A 12 -24.23 26.88 -24.62
N THR A 13 -24.48 27.82 -23.70
CA THR A 13 -24.16 27.62 -22.27
C THR A 13 -25.07 26.55 -21.67
N ARG A 14 -26.34 26.50 -22.06
CA ARG A 14 -27.25 25.42 -21.62
C ARG A 14 -26.83 24.08 -22.12
N ASP A 15 -26.43 23.99 -23.39
CA ASP A 15 -25.99 22.71 -23.97
C ASP A 15 -24.70 22.23 -23.30
N ASN A 16 -23.74 23.11 -23.00
CA ASN A 16 -22.56 22.82 -22.24
C ASN A 16 -22.89 22.36 -20.81
N LEU A 17 -23.83 23.01 -20.15
CA LEU A 17 -24.25 22.60 -18.80
C LEU A 17 -24.81 21.17 -18.79
N LEU A 18 -25.70 20.86 -19.75
CA LEU A 18 -26.28 19.53 -19.88
C LEU A 18 -25.19 18.43 -20.11
N ASN A 19 -24.18 18.76 -20.92
CA ASN A 19 -23.07 17.84 -21.15
C ASN A 19 -22.24 17.60 -19.87
N VAL A 20 -21.91 18.67 -19.14
CA VAL A 20 -21.15 18.57 -17.88
C VAL A 20 -21.96 17.83 -16.79
N GLU A 21 -23.27 18.05 -16.73
CA GLU A 21 -24.16 17.33 -15.81
C GLU A 21 -24.19 15.82 -16.13
N ALA A 22 -24.22 15.45 -17.42
CA ALA A 22 -24.16 14.06 -17.84
C ALA A 22 -22.82 13.41 -17.49
N GLU A 23 -21.69 14.06 -17.78
CA GLU A 23 -20.35 13.60 -17.43
C GLU A 23 -20.18 13.42 -15.90
N LEU A 24 -20.74 14.35 -15.12
CA LEU A 24 -20.73 14.26 -13.66
C LEU A 24 -21.50 13.04 -13.14
N GLU A 25 -22.66 12.74 -13.73
CA GLU A 25 -23.46 11.59 -13.32
C GLU A 25 -22.81 10.27 -13.71
N ASP A 26 -22.19 10.21 -14.89
CA ASP A 26 -21.39 9.05 -15.31
C ASP A 26 -20.21 8.81 -14.37
N THR A 27 -19.47 9.87 -14.03
CA THR A 27 -18.34 9.81 -13.09
C THR A 27 -18.77 9.37 -11.69
N LYS A 28 -19.92 9.85 -11.19
CA LYS A 28 -20.48 9.40 -9.91
C LYS A 28 -20.87 7.93 -9.93
N THR A 29 -21.42 7.45 -11.04
CA THR A 29 -21.81 6.05 -11.21
C THR A 29 -20.57 5.15 -11.22
N GLU A 30 -19.52 5.56 -11.94
CA GLU A 30 -18.24 4.87 -11.97
C GLU A 30 -17.61 4.82 -10.57
N LEU A 31 -17.57 5.95 -9.87
CA LEU A 31 -17.07 6.01 -8.50
C LEU A 31 -17.84 5.10 -7.55
N ALA A 32 -19.18 5.10 -7.65
CA ALA A 32 -20.02 4.23 -6.83
C ALA A 32 -19.77 2.74 -7.13
N THR A 33 -19.51 2.38 -8.40
CA THR A 33 -19.17 1.03 -8.81
C THR A 33 -17.81 0.60 -8.23
N LEU A 34 -16.80 1.47 -8.31
CA LEU A 34 -15.47 1.22 -7.74
C LEU A 34 -15.54 1.10 -6.20
N GLN A 35 -16.33 1.93 -5.53
CA GLN A 35 -16.54 1.86 -4.09
C GLN A 35 -17.35 0.64 -3.63
N ALA A 36 -18.22 0.10 -4.48
CA ALA A 36 -19.04 -1.07 -4.19
C ALA A 36 -18.28 -2.40 -4.41
N ASP A 37 -17.13 -2.38 -5.08
CA ASP A 37 -16.25 -3.54 -5.25
C ASP A 37 -15.16 -3.54 -4.17
N PRO A 38 -15.37 -4.24 -3.04
CA PRO A 38 -14.41 -4.27 -1.93
C PRO A 38 -13.11 -5.02 -2.30
N PHE A 39 -13.06 -5.64 -3.49
CA PHE A 39 -11.90 -6.37 -3.99
C PHE A 39 -11.20 -5.64 -5.15
N HIS A 40 -11.60 -4.42 -5.48
CA HIS A 40 -10.94 -3.65 -6.53
C HIS A 40 -9.64 -3.02 -6.01
N LEU A 41 -8.67 -3.89 -5.76
CA LEU A 41 -7.34 -3.49 -5.33
C LEU A 41 -6.47 -3.17 -6.55
N HIS A 42 -5.71 -2.09 -6.49
CA HIS A 42 -4.74 -1.75 -7.52
C HIS A 42 -3.30 -1.94 -7.05
N ASN A 43 -2.42 -2.26 -7.99
CA ASN A 43 -0.98 -2.23 -7.74
C ASN A 43 -0.53 -0.76 -7.64
N PRO A 44 0.05 -0.32 -6.52
CA PRO A 44 0.42 1.08 -6.31
C PRO A 44 1.68 1.46 -7.10
N THR A 45 1.97 2.75 -7.21
CA THR A 45 3.32 3.25 -7.47
C THR A 45 4.16 3.19 -6.18
N PHE A 46 5.48 3.25 -6.31
CA PHE A 46 6.36 3.31 -5.13
C PHE A 46 6.07 4.53 -4.25
N ASP A 47 5.79 5.69 -4.87
CA ASP A 47 5.46 6.92 -4.13
C ASP A 47 4.13 6.79 -3.35
N GLU A 48 3.14 6.07 -3.89
CA GLU A 48 1.90 5.75 -3.16
C GLU A 48 2.17 4.85 -1.96
N VAL A 49 3.05 3.85 -2.10
CA VAL A 49 3.46 3.00 -0.96
C VAL A 49 4.10 3.83 0.15
N ILE A 50 5.03 4.72 -0.19
CA ILE A 50 5.70 5.58 0.79
C ILE A 50 4.71 6.54 1.46
N SER A 51 3.78 7.11 0.70
CA SER A 51 2.73 7.98 1.24
C SER A 51 1.82 7.22 2.20
N PHE A 52 1.37 6.02 1.80
CA PHE A 52 0.55 5.15 2.63
C PHE A 52 1.27 4.78 3.94
N LEU A 53 2.50 4.27 3.89
CA LEU A 53 3.27 3.89 5.08
C LEU A 53 3.55 5.08 6.01
N THR A 54 3.74 6.28 5.45
CA THR A 54 3.90 7.51 6.25
C THR A 54 2.63 7.88 7.03
N GLU A 55 1.46 7.62 6.45
CA GLU A 55 0.15 7.91 7.06
C GLU A 55 -0.34 6.80 7.97
N ASP A 56 -0.02 5.55 7.68
CA ASP A 56 -0.32 4.41 8.53
C ASP A 56 0.39 4.55 9.89
N LYS A 57 -0.29 4.11 10.93
CA LYS A 57 0.22 4.27 12.31
C LYS A 57 0.47 2.93 13.00
N THR A 58 0.49 1.85 12.23
CA THR A 58 0.71 0.51 12.76
C THR A 58 2.09 0.37 13.41
N ASP A 59 3.12 1.04 12.85
CA ASP A 59 4.49 1.11 13.40
C ASP A 59 4.57 1.68 14.82
N ARG A 60 3.54 2.45 15.25
CA ARG A 60 3.44 3.04 16.59
C ARG A 60 2.88 2.10 17.64
N ASN A 61 2.36 0.94 17.22
CA ASN A 61 1.88 -0.06 18.14
C ASN A 61 3.06 -0.67 18.91
N LYS A 62 2.79 -1.10 20.13
CA LYS A 62 3.82 -1.72 20.96
C LYS A 62 3.86 -3.22 20.69
N TYR A 63 5.04 -3.73 20.32
CA TYR A 63 5.26 -5.18 20.25
C TYR A 63 5.02 -5.83 21.62
N ARG A 64 4.23 -6.90 21.66
CA ARG A 64 3.91 -7.67 22.85
C ARG A 64 3.94 -9.15 22.50
N GLU A 65 4.90 -9.85 23.09
CA GLU A 65 5.05 -11.29 22.90
C GLU A 65 3.73 -12.01 23.23
N TYR A 66 3.31 -12.93 22.35
CA TYR A 66 2.05 -13.70 22.37
C TYR A 66 0.75 -12.91 22.19
N GLU A 67 0.78 -11.57 22.21
CA GLU A 67 -0.42 -10.75 22.08
C GLU A 67 -0.44 -9.95 20.75
N TYR A 68 0.65 -9.24 20.46
CA TYR A 68 0.78 -8.39 19.27
C TYR A 68 2.20 -8.47 18.73
N VAL A 69 2.42 -9.43 17.83
CA VAL A 69 3.72 -9.80 17.26
C VAL A 69 3.81 -9.41 15.78
N CYS A 70 4.92 -9.68 15.12
CA CYS A 70 5.17 -9.32 13.71
C CYS A 70 3.99 -9.65 12.77
N ALA A 71 3.37 -10.82 12.93
CA ALA A 71 2.21 -11.22 12.13
C ALA A 71 1.00 -10.30 12.32
N HIS A 72 0.81 -9.72 13.50
CA HIS A 72 -0.26 -8.76 13.76
C HIS A 72 0.02 -7.41 13.10
N PHE A 73 1.28 -6.94 13.16
CA PHE A 73 1.70 -5.73 12.43
C PHE A 73 1.48 -5.90 10.93
N ALA A 74 1.98 -7.01 10.34
CA ALA A 74 1.83 -7.26 8.91
C ALA A 74 0.37 -7.36 8.48
N ARG A 75 -0.48 -8.05 9.26
CA ARG A 75 -1.94 -8.13 9.04
C ARG A 75 -2.60 -6.75 9.06
N ASP A 76 -2.26 -5.91 10.07
CA ASP A 76 -2.93 -4.64 10.25
C ASP A 76 -2.53 -3.66 9.13
N VAL A 77 -1.26 -3.61 8.72
CA VAL A 77 -0.83 -2.82 7.54
C VAL A 77 -1.49 -3.34 6.27
N ASN A 78 -1.55 -4.66 6.05
CA ASN A 78 -2.24 -5.25 4.89
C ASN A 78 -3.71 -4.81 4.84
N ASN A 79 -4.46 -4.98 5.95
CA ASN A 79 -5.86 -4.58 6.03
C ASN A 79 -6.05 -3.06 5.81
N ASN A 80 -5.15 -2.23 6.35
CA ASN A 80 -5.21 -0.78 6.19
C ASN A 80 -4.95 -0.36 4.73
N ALA A 81 -3.99 -1.01 4.04
CA ALA A 81 -3.72 -0.78 2.63
C ALA A 81 -4.93 -1.18 1.76
N GLU A 82 -5.47 -2.37 1.96
CA GLU A 82 -6.62 -2.87 1.22
C GLU A 82 -7.88 -2.03 1.45
N SER A 83 -8.08 -1.49 2.66
CA SER A 83 -9.18 -0.56 2.94
C SER A 83 -9.10 0.75 2.14
N GLN A 84 -7.91 1.09 1.63
CA GLN A 84 -7.66 2.22 0.74
C GLN A 84 -7.56 1.82 -0.74
N GLY A 85 -7.89 0.57 -1.07
CA GLY A 85 -7.83 0.04 -2.44
C GLY A 85 -6.42 -0.30 -2.92
N ILE A 86 -5.42 -0.30 -2.03
CA ILE A 86 -4.02 -0.62 -2.35
C ILE A 86 -3.79 -2.12 -2.13
N ARG A 87 -3.32 -2.81 -3.15
CA ARG A 87 -2.98 -4.22 -3.06
C ARG A 87 -1.69 -4.40 -2.27
N CYS A 88 -1.78 -5.09 -1.15
CA CYS A 88 -0.67 -5.39 -0.26
C CYS A 88 -0.61 -6.90 0.01
N ALA A 89 0.58 -7.46 0.09
CA ALA A 89 0.78 -8.86 0.43
C ALA A 89 1.29 -9.02 1.86
N PHE A 90 0.81 -10.05 2.55
CA PHE A 90 1.44 -10.60 3.74
C PHE A 90 2.61 -11.50 3.31
N VAL A 91 3.77 -11.34 3.92
CA VAL A 91 4.97 -12.11 3.57
C VAL A 91 5.51 -12.84 4.80
N ASP A 92 5.61 -14.15 4.71
CA ASP A 92 6.22 -15.01 5.73
C ASP A 92 7.69 -15.26 5.35
N ILE A 93 8.61 -14.70 6.13
CA ILE A 93 10.05 -14.93 6.02
C ILE A 93 10.43 -16.02 7.00
N ARG A 94 10.93 -17.15 6.49
CA ARG A 94 11.30 -18.30 7.31
C ARG A 94 12.79 -18.36 7.58
N PHE A 95 13.10 -18.67 8.82
CA PHE A 95 14.43 -18.92 9.33
C PHE A 95 14.55 -20.41 9.75
N PRO A 96 15.74 -20.94 10.08
CA PRO A 96 15.87 -22.35 10.45
C PRO A 96 14.96 -22.80 11.60
N GLU A 97 14.75 -21.96 12.62
CA GLU A 97 13.97 -22.30 13.82
C GLU A 97 12.87 -21.29 14.16
N SER A 98 12.65 -20.28 13.32
CA SER A 98 11.67 -19.23 13.56
C SER A 98 11.18 -18.62 12.24
N ALA A 99 10.30 -17.61 12.35
CA ALA A 99 9.82 -16.87 11.20
C ALA A 99 9.58 -15.39 11.57
N HIS A 100 9.50 -14.54 10.54
CA HIS A 100 9.15 -13.14 10.67
C HIS A 100 8.15 -12.76 9.60
N ALA A 101 7.15 -11.97 9.97
CA ALA A 101 6.15 -11.48 9.03
C ALA A 101 6.45 -10.04 8.61
N ILE A 102 6.49 -9.83 7.30
CA ILE A 102 6.64 -8.52 6.68
C ILE A 102 5.54 -8.29 5.66
N ILE A 103 5.56 -7.14 4.97
CA ILE A 103 4.62 -6.81 3.91
C ILE A 103 5.34 -6.58 2.58
N ALA A 104 4.59 -6.73 1.48
CA ALA A 104 5.09 -6.42 0.15
C ALA A 104 4.04 -5.74 -0.72
N PHE A 105 4.51 -4.96 -1.69
CA PHE A 105 3.71 -4.33 -2.73
C PHE A 105 4.34 -4.65 -4.10
N ASP A 106 3.50 -5.04 -5.07
CA ASP A 106 3.94 -5.15 -6.46
C ASP A 106 3.70 -3.81 -7.14
N THR A 107 4.72 -2.95 -7.11
CA THR A 107 4.59 -1.58 -7.63
C THR A 107 4.65 -1.52 -9.14
N THR A 108 3.89 -0.58 -9.73
CA THR A 108 3.81 -0.39 -11.18
C THR A 108 5.10 0.17 -11.79
N ASP A 109 5.99 0.74 -10.98
CA ASP A 109 7.20 1.46 -11.40
C ASP A 109 8.52 0.84 -10.89
N GLN A 110 8.52 0.09 -9.78
CA GLN A 110 9.73 -0.52 -9.23
C GLN A 110 9.64 -2.05 -9.02
N GLY A 111 8.49 -2.67 -9.42
CA GLY A 111 8.23 -4.10 -9.17
C GLY A 111 8.02 -4.38 -7.68
N MET A 112 8.38 -5.60 -7.25
CA MET A 112 8.19 -6.03 -5.85
C MET A 112 9.08 -5.25 -4.89
N VAL A 113 8.45 -4.63 -3.90
CA VAL A 113 9.11 -3.94 -2.78
C VAL A 113 8.61 -4.50 -1.46
N TYR A 114 9.50 -4.61 -0.48
CA TYR A 114 9.18 -5.19 0.82
C TYR A 114 9.48 -4.19 1.93
N PHE A 115 8.66 -4.21 2.99
CA PHE A 115 8.82 -3.36 4.17
C PHE A 115 8.58 -4.16 5.44
N ASP A 116 9.36 -3.86 6.48
CA ASP A 116 9.09 -4.35 7.82
C ASP A 116 7.99 -3.48 8.47
N PRO A 117 6.82 -4.03 8.77
CA PRO A 117 5.68 -3.23 9.27
C PRO A 117 5.84 -2.78 10.73
N ILE A 118 6.90 -3.22 11.43
CA ILE A 118 7.22 -2.77 12.78
C ILE A 118 7.96 -1.44 12.76
N THR A 119 8.74 -1.20 11.70
CA THR A 119 9.64 -0.04 11.59
C THR A 119 9.43 0.82 10.36
N ASP A 120 8.62 0.37 9.39
CA ASP A 120 8.44 0.92 8.04
C ASP A 120 9.76 1.04 7.27
N GLU A 121 10.72 0.19 7.58
CA GLU A 121 11.99 0.15 6.87
C GLU A 121 11.91 -0.79 5.67
N ARG A 122 12.53 -0.36 4.57
CA ARG A 122 12.62 -1.19 3.37
C ARG A 122 13.48 -2.42 3.65
N VAL A 123 13.05 -3.56 3.14
CA VAL A 123 13.77 -4.83 3.23
C VAL A 123 14.05 -5.34 1.82
N ARG A 124 15.22 -5.92 1.61
CA ARG A 124 15.58 -6.64 0.38
C ARG A 124 15.87 -8.09 0.72
N PRO A 125 14.85 -8.91 0.97
CA PRO A 125 15.04 -10.25 1.46
C PRO A 125 15.70 -11.14 0.38
N VAL A 126 16.76 -11.86 0.75
CA VAL A 126 17.48 -12.78 -0.14
C VAL A 126 17.65 -14.11 0.58
N ILE A 127 17.20 -15.21 -0.06
CA ILE A 127 17.38 -16.55 0.49
C ILE A 127 18.89 -16.85 0.62
N GLY A 128 19.27 -17.32 1.80
CA GLY A 128 20.66 -17.61 2.16
C GLY A 128 21.37 -16.47 2.88
N GLU A 129 20.79 -15.26 2.89
CA GLU A 129 21.38 -14.11 3.60
C GLU A 129 20.71 -13.92 4.98
N PRO A 130 21.43 -13.38 5.98
CA PRO A 130 20.84 -13.01 7.26
C PRO A 130 19.82 -11.86 7.10
N TYR A 131 18.64 -12.00 7.66
CA TYR A 131 17.56 -11.00 7.53
C TYR A 131 17.97 -9.61 8.00
N TRP A 132 18.69 -9.51 9.13
CA TRP A 132 19.14 -8.22 9.66
C TRP A 132 20.03 -7.43 8.69
N GLN A 133 20.73 -8.10 7.76
CA GLN A 133 21.53 -7.46 6.71
C GLN A 133 20.70 -7.05 5.49
N CYS A 134 19.49 -7.58 5.36
CA CYS A 134 18.56 -7.25 4.28
C CYS A 134 17.74 -5.99 4.55
N ILE A 135 17.76 -5.46 5.79
CA ILE A 135 17.04 -4.25 6.18
C ILE A 135 17.85 -3.01 5.75
N GLU A 136 17.19 -2.05 5.11
CA GLU A 136 17.73 -0.72 4.84
C GLU A 136 17.38 0.21 6.01
N PRO A 137 18.30 0.46 6.96
CA PRO A 137 17.96 1.18 8.19
C PRO A 137 17.69 2.65 7.91
N LYS A 138 16.75 3.24 8.65
CA LYS A 138 16.51 4.69 8.65
C LYS A 138 17.80 5.44 9.01
N PRO A 139 17.98 6.69 8.53
CA PRO A 139 19.18 7.48 8.82
C PRO A 139 19.49 7.58 10.32
N GLY A 140 20.70 7.23 10.71
CA GLY A 140 21.15 7.23 12.11
C GLY A 140 20.90 5.93 12.87
N TYR A 141 20.25 4.93 12.26
CA TYR A 141 20.03 3.61 12.83
C TYR A 141 20.92 2.57 12.17
N HIS A 142 21.18 1.49 12.87
CA HIS A 142 21.87 0.31 12.36
C HIS A 142 21.41 -0.92 13.15
N TYR A 143 21.40 -2.07 12.49
CA TYR A 143 21.05 -3.34 13.09
C TYR A 143 22.31 -4.09 13.51
N GLN A 144 22.19 -4.89 14.57
CA GLN A 144 23.22 -5.78 15.01
C GLN A 144 22.78 -7.23 14.76
N LYS A 145 23.75 -8.10 14.60
CA LYS A 145 23.48 -9.54 14.46
C LYS A 145 22.64 -10.03 15.65
N PRO A 146 21.49 -10.65 15.41
CA PRO A 146 20.67 -11.22 16.49
C PRO A 146 21.38 -12.41 17.15
N SER A 147 20.89 -12.83 18.32
CA SER A 147 21.41 -13.98 19.05
C SER A 147 20.99 -15.34 18.48
N PHE A 148 20.06 -15.34 17.53
CA PHE A 148 19.56 -16.52 16.83
C PHE A 148 19.96 -16.48 15.34
N ASP A 149 19.85 -17.61 14.66
CA ASP A 149 20.09 -17.70 13.23
C ASP A 149 18.87 -17.17 12.47
N ASP A 150 19.02 -15.97 11.88
CA ASP A 150 18.02 -15.30 11.05
C ASP A 150 18.33 -15.45 9.55
N THR A 151 19.11 -16.45 9.16
CA THR A 151 19.35 -16.76 7.75
C THR A 151 18.02 -17.10 7.07
N ILE A 152 17.69 -16.39 6.00
CA ILE A 152 16.45 -16.60 5.25
C ILE A 152 16.52 -17.94 4.52
N VAL A 153 15.62 -18.86 4.85
CA VAL A 153 15.54 -20.17 4.19
C VAL A 153 14.39 -20.26 3.20
N ASP A 154 13.35 -19.45 3.38
CA ASP A 154 12.19 -19.41 2.48
C ASP A 154 11.48 -18.06 2.59
N ILE A 155 10.78 -17.66 1.52
CA ILE A 155 9.99 -16.43 1.42
C ILE A 155 8.64 -16.79 0.80
N VAL A 156 7.57 -16.69 1.55
CA VAL A 156 6.20 -16.98 1.08
C VAL A 156 5.39 -15.69 1.00
N VAL A 157 4.97 -15.31 -0.20
CA VAL A 157 4.14 -14.13 -0.45
C VAL A 157 2.68 -14.55 -0.59
N ILE A 158 1.80 -13.92 0.19
CA ILE A 158 0.35 -14.20 0.24
C ILE A 158 -0.39 -12.89 -0.09
N TRP A 159 -1.09 -12.92 -1.23
CA TRP A 159 -1.92 -11.81 -1.73
C TRP A 159 -3.36 -11.91 -1.29
#